data_c6c0d8eb47b0ba35af8e29dfd06aab8e
#
_entry.id   c6c0d8eb47b0ba35af8e29dfd06aab8e
#
_cell.length_a   1.000
_cell.length_b   1.000
_cell.length_c   1.000
_cell.angle_alpha   90.00
_cell.angle_beta   90.00
_cell.angle_gamma   90.00
#
_symmetry.space_group_name_H-M   'P 1'
#
loop_
_entity.id
_entity.type
_entity.pdbx_description
1 polymer ?
#
loop_
_entity_poly.entity_id
_entity_poly.type
_entity_poly.pdbx_seq_one_letter_code
_entity_poly.pdbx_strand_id
1 'polypeptide(L)'
;DLTNYLMLEMGQPMHAFDSRKVEKIRIKKFAEPFQFQTLDGVERHIDQNTLMICNGDTPVAIAGIMGGLDSEIVEDTTSLTLESACFDPVSIRKSAVRLAHRTDASQRYEKTLDPEMTVTAIARFVKLLSEIDPGAAVISRLTDEYLRSYERKTLCIDKAYVDRYTGIGGAITNEQIEKTLKALGFEVNVEGDTFQVKVPSWRATKDVTIKADLIEEITRIYGYDNFIPHTAKSPLYSVRMETEKSVEGQLKDILVKRFSLHEVHSYIWAYYDEYKRLGLEIEDNVKLLNATNPNLETLRRSMVPTQLCQVKGNTAYAPEFGLFEIGRVVKGLKPDGKCDERKMLAVTLFSRTAPLQELYFRLRDMIAVAADEIKHKPLTFHAIEASHNYQHPKNLNAICCDGIELGEIGIVHPSVSRKIDKKASIVYAELSVEAFGRLDNAGIHYEEASKYPGMEVDLTLRSDCYEPIRQTIASVNSPLIKKVRVADIYNGVDGKAITVRLTFSCMERTLTREEVQAVTDQIIGELEGKGIQLKK
;
A
#
# COMPACT_ATOMS: atom_id res chain seq x y z
N ASP A 1 -7.21 -44.76 -12.89
CA ASP A 1 -5.88 -44.28 -12.47
C ASP A 1 -4.90 -44.07 -13.60
N LEU A 2 -5.06 -44.75 -14.77
CA LEU A 2 -4.16 -44.57 -15.92
C LEU A 2 -4.19 -43.16 -16.48
N THR A 3 -5.34 -42.49 -16.51
CA THR A 3 -5.45 -41.10 -16.94
C THR A 3 -4.73 -40.14 -15.99
N ASN A 4 -4.77 -40.39 -14.68
CA ASN A 4 -4.03 -39.61 -13.68
C ASN A 4 -2.51 -39.84 -13.82
N TYR A 5 -2.10 -41.10 -14.06
CA TYR A 5 -0.69 -41.42 -14.31
C TYR A 5 -0.15 -40.63 -15.49
N LEU A 6 -0.88 -40.61 -16.62
CA LEU A 6 -0.48 -39.88 -17.83
C LEU A 6 -0.48 -38.36 -17.62
N MET A 7 -1.42 -37.84 -16.85
CA MET A 7 -1.42 -36.44 -16.48
C MET A 7 -0.15 -36.06 -15.70
N LEU A 8 0.35 -36.96 -14.82
CA LEU A 8 1.59 -36.72 -14.08
C LEU A 8 2.84 -36.95 -14.93
N GLU A 9 2.84 -37.98 -15.82
CA GLU A 9 3.97 -38.30 -16.71
C GLU A 9 4.16 -37.25 -17.79
N MET A 10 3.08 -36.82 -18.45
CA MET A 10 3.11 -36.01 -19.68
C MET A 10 2.58 -34.59 -19.50
N GLY A 11 1.97 -34.29 -18.38
CA GLY A 11 1.32 -32.99 -18.15
C GLY A 11 -0.03 -32.81 -18.85
N GLN A 12 -0.51 -33.84 -19.58
CA GLN A 12 -1.76 -33.80 -20.35
C GLN A 12 -2.88 -34.51 -19.57
N PRO A 13 -3.87 -33.75 -19.03
CA PRO A 13 -5.03 -34.39 -18.41
C PRO A 13 -5.88 -35.09 -19.47
N MET A 14 -6.43 -36.23 -19.12
CA MET A 14 -7.28 -37.04 -19.96
C MET A 14 -8.51 -37.49 -19.18
N HIS A 15 -9.61 -37.79 -19.86
CA HIS A 15 -10.77 -38.40 -19.25
C HIS A 15 -11.25 -39.61 -20.03
N ALA A 16 -11.75 -40.62 -19.32
CA ALA A 16 -12.30 -41.82 -19.90
C ALA A 16 -13.76 -41.96 -19.50
N PHE A 17 -14.64 -42.13 -20.49
CA PHE A 17 -16.06 -42.34 -20.33
C PHE A 17 -16.41 -43.80 -20.61
N ASP A 18 -17.44 -44.33 -19.97
CA ASP A 18 -18.07 -45.58 -20.39
C ASP A 18 -18.75 -45.39 -21.74
N SER A 19 -18.30 -46.13 -22.77
CA SER A 19 -18.83 -45.97 -24.15
C SER A 19 -20.31 -46.28 -24.27
N ARG A 20 -20.93 -47.02 -23.33
CA ARG A 20 -22.37 -47.26 -23.28
C ARG A 20 -23.16 -45.98 -22.97
N LYS A 21 -22.50 -45.02 -22.27
CA LYS A 21 -23.09 -43.76 -21.81
C LYS A 21 -22.70 -42.58 -22.67
N VAL A 22 -21.54 -42.65 -23.38
CA VAL A 22 -21.03 -41.56 -24.19
C VAL A 22 -20.63 -42.07 -25.59
N GLU A 23 -21.53 -41.92 -26.54
CA GLU A 23 -21.32 -42.35 -27.94
C GLU A 23 -20.83 -41.20 -28.82
N LYS A 24 -21.34 -39.98 -28.60
CA LYS A 24 -21.08 -38.82 -29.46
C LYS A 24 -20.69 -37.59 -28.64
N ILE A 25 -19.42 -37.30 -28.64
CA ILE A 25 -18.91 -36.12 -27.92
C ILE A 25 -19.24 -34.83 -28.67
N ARG A 26 -19.81 -33.87 -27.94
CA ARG A 26 -20.08 -32.52 -28.38
C ARG A 26 -19.67 -31.52 -27.30
N ILE A 27 -18.92 -30.48 -27.69
CA ILE A 27 -18.48 -29.41 -26.77
C ILE A 27 -19.39 -28.21 -26.97
N LYS A 28 -20.08 -27.75 -25.91
CA LYS A 28 -20.96 -26.60 -25.99
C LYS A 28 -21.14 -25.86 -24.66
N LYS A 29 -21.73 -24.68 -24.74
CA LYS A 29 -22.25 -23.91 -23.63
C LYS A 29 -23.79 -23.95 -23.68
N PHE A 30 -24.43 -23.85 -22.52
CA PHE A 30 -25.89 -23.83 -22.41
C PHE A 30 -26.38 -22.40 -22.21
N ALA A 31 -27.48 -22.02 -22.80
CA ALA A 31 -28.04 -20.68 -22.66
C ALA A 31 -28.64 -20.46 -21.25
N GLU A 32 -29.30 -21.51 -20.73
CA GLU A 32 -29.92 -21.47 -19.41
C GLU A 32 -29.07 -22.18 -18.38
N PRO A 33 -28.94 -21.63 -17.17
CA PRO A 33 -28.25 -22.28 -16.05
C PRO A 33 -28.97 -23.56 -15.61
N PHE A 34 -28.20 -24.54 -15.12
CA PHE A 34 -28.76 -25.83 -14.63
C PHE A 34 -27.87 -26.42 -13.53
N GLN A 35 -28.37 -27.41 -12.80
CA GLN A 35 -27.62 -28.18 -11.82
C GLN A 35 -27.00 -29.41 -12.47
N PHE A 36 -25.74 -29.69 -12.10
CA PHE A 36 -24.97 -30.81 -12.63
C PHE A 36 -24.21 -31.51 -11.52
N GLN A 37 -24.38 -32.81 -11.39
CA GLN A 37 -23.66 -33.60 -10.38
C GLN A 37 -22.34 -34.12 -10.93
N THR A 38 -21.28 -33.79 -10.23
CA THR A 38 -19.89 -34.20 -10.57
C THR A 38 -19.48 -35.49 -9.87
N LEU A 39 -18.36 -36.10 -10.30
CA LEU A 39 -17.83 -37.38 -9.79
C LEU A 39 -17.64 -37.41 -8.27
N ASP A 40 -17.42 -36.27 -7.63
CA ASP A 40 -17.31 -36.13 -6.18
C ASP A 40 -18.68 -36.11 -5.45
N GLY A 41 -19.78 -36.35 -6.20
CA GLY A 41 -21.15 -36.38 -5.67
C GLY A 41 -21.74 -34.99 -5.37
N VAL A 42 -21.03 -33.90 -5.67
CA VAL A 42 -21.47 -32.53 -5.39
C VAL A 42 -22.31 -31.99 -6.54
N GLU A 43 -23.48 -31.42 -6.23
CA GLU A 43 -24.27 -30.64 -7.17
C GLU A 43 -23.66 -29.26 -7.38
N ARG A 44 -23.44 -28.90 -8.66
CA ARG A 44 -22.83 -27.63 -9.04
C ARG A 44 -23.75 -26.84 -9.97
N HIS A 45 -23.82 -25.54 -9.70
CA HIS A 45 -24.60 -24.63 -10.55
C HIS A 45 -23.78 -24.22 -11.79
N ILE A 46 -24.23 -24.70 -12.97
CA ILE A 46 -23.58 -24.44 -14.25
C ILE A 46 -24.21 -23.19 -14.87
N ASP A 47 -23.40 -22.19 -15.16
CA ASP A 47 -23.80 -20.96 -15.82
C ASP A 47 -23.59 -21.00 -17.34
N GLN A 48 -24.11 -20.00 -18.05
CA GLN A 48 -24.01 -19.87 -19.52
C GLN A 48 -22.57 -19.73 -20.06
N ASN A 49 -21.58 -19.46 -19.18
CA ASN A 49 -20.17 -19.28 -19.58
C ASN A 49 -19.36 -20.55 -19.37
N THR A 50 -19.91 -21.55 -18.70
CA THR A 50 -19.22 -22.81 -18.42
C THR A 50 -19.27 -23.73 -19.64
N LEU A 51 -18.09 -24.20 -20.04
CA LEU A 51 -17.95 -25.14 -21.17
C LEU A 51 -18.24 -26.56 -20.69
N MET A 52 -19.11 -27.26 -21.40
CA MET A 52 -19.53 -28.63 -21.09
C MET A 52 -19.12 -29.60 -22.19
N ILE A 53 -18.72 -30.79 -21.79
CA ILE A 53 -18.65 -31.96 -22.66
C ILE A 53 -20.00 -32.67 -22.57
N CYS A 54 -20.56 -33.02 -23.71
CA CYS A 54 -21.91 -33.61 -23.83
C CYS A 54 -21.89 -34.88 -24.67
N ASN A 55 -22.78 -35.83 -24.37
CA ASN A 55 -23.19 -36.88 -25.27
C ASN A 55 -24.39 -36.35 -26.07
N GLY A 56 -24.14 -35.95 -27.32
CA GLY A 56 -25.11 -35.17 -28.08
C GLY A 56 -25.48 -33.84 -27.41
N ASP A 57 -26.66 -33.77 -26.81
CA ASP A 57 -27.10 -32.57 -26.05
C ASP A 57 -27.11 -32.74 -24.53
N THR A 58 -26.87 -33.96 -24.04
CA THR A 58 -26.85 -34.28 -22.61
C THR A 58 -25.46 -34.00 -22.03
N PRO A 59 -25.30 -33.13 -21.02
CA PRO A 59 -24.01 -32.83 -20.40
C PRO A 59 -23.48 -34.06 -19.64
N VAL A 60 -22.18 -34.39 -19.83
CA VAL A 60 -21.52 -35.53 -19.21
C VAL A 60 -20.25 -35.14 -18.43
N ALA A 61 -19.69 -33.96 -18.67
CA ALA A 61 -18.55 -33.44 -17.90
C ALA A 61 -18.46 -31.92 -17.98
N ILE A 62 -17.87 -31.31 -16.95
CA ILE A 62 -17.42 -29.91 -17.00
C ILE A 62 -16.05 -29.91 -17.66
N ALA A 63 -15.95 -29.34 -18.86
CA ALA A 63 -14.75 -29.38 -19.69
C ALA A 63 -13.48 -28.92 -18.92
N GLY A 64 -12.48 -29.78 -18.86
CA GLY A 64 -11.19 -29.52 -18.22
C GLY A 64 -11.23 -29.31 -16.69
N ILE A 65 -12.35 -29.59 -16.03
CA ILE A 65 -12.50 -29.43 -14.58
C ILE A 65 -12.83 -30.78 -13.91
N MET A 66 -14.02 -31.34 -14.22
CA MET A 66 -14.47 -32.57 -13.56
C MET A 66 -15.49 -33.33 -14.39
N GLY A 67 -15.40 -34.65 -14.42
CA GLY A 67 -16.39 -35.55 -15.03
C GLY A 67 -17.71 -35.53 -14.27
N GLY A 68 -18.80 -35.94 -14.96
CA GLY A 68 -20.11 -36.17 -14.36
C GLY A 68 -20.22 -37.57 -13.76
N LEU A 69 -21.01 -37.70 -12.70
CA LEU A 69 -21.24 -38.96 -12.00
C LEU A 69 -21.83 -40.04 -12.90
N ASP A 70 -22.78 -39.67 -13.75
CA ASP A 70 -23.50 -40.63 -14.59
C ASP A 70 -22.71 -41.22 -15.76
N SER A 71 -21.54 -40.66 -16.08
CA SER A 71 -20.70 -41.04 -17.21
C SER A 71 -19.40 -41.77 -16.81
N GLU A 72 -19.22 -42.06 -15.51
CA GLU A 72 -18.03 -42.71 -15.00
C GLU A 72 -17.88 -44.17 -15.49
N ILE A 73 -16.62 -44.65 -15.46
CA ILE A 73 -16.27 -46.05 -15.66
C ILE A 73 -16.65 -46.84 -14.40
N VAL A 74 -17.35 -47.95 -14.60
CA VAL A 74 -17.82 -48.87 -13.55
C VAL A 74 -17.19 -50.26 -13.72
N GLU A 75 -17.35 -51.16 -12.73
CA GLU A 75 -16.68 -52.47 -12.70
C GLU A 75 -17.01 -53.35 -13.93
N ASP A 76 -18.15 -53.20 -14.55
CA ASP A 76 -18.60 -53.96 -15.73
C ASP A 76 -18.36 -53.21 -17.06
N THR A 77 -17.60 -52.12 -17.06
CA THR A 77 -17.24 -51.38 -18.27
C THR A 77 -16.30 -52.22 -19.13
N THR A 78 -16.70 -52.56 -20.34
CA THR A 78 -15.94 -53.34 -21.33
C THR A 78 -15.41 -52.50 -22.49
N SER A 79 -15.90 -51.27 -22.65
CA SER A 79 -15.45 -50.33 -23.68
C SER A 79 -15.46 -48.91 -23.15
N LEU A 80 -14.45 -48.15 -23.49
CA LEU A 80 -14.29 -46.76 -23.06
C LEU A 80 -14.12 -45.80 -24.24
N THR A 81 -14.63 -44.59 -24.08
CA THR A 81 -14.36 -43.45 -24.97
C THR A 81 -13.33 -42.55 -24.27
N LEU A 82 -12.15 -42.42 -24.88
CA LEU A 82 -11.06 -41.65 -24.33
C LEU A 82 -11.04 -40.23 -24.86
N GLU A 83 -11.00 -39.23 -23.95
CA GLU A 83 -10.83 -37.83 -24.26
C GLU A 83 -9.40 -37.39 -23.98
N SER A 84 -8.80 -36.70 -24.96
CA SER A 84 -7.58 -35.91 -24.77
C SER A 84 -7.77 -34.57 -25.47
N ALA A 85 -7.88 -33.51 -24.68
CA ALA A 85 -8.31 -32.20 -25.18
C ALA A 85 -7.34 -31.07 -24.79
N CYS A 86 -7.46 -29.95 -25.49
CA CYS A 86 -6.88 -28.68 -25.10
C CYS A 86 -7.98 -27.61 -25.08
N PHE A 87 -8.19 -26.99 -23.95
CA PHE A 87 -9.25 -26.00 -23.72
C PHE A 87 -8.67 -24.60 -23.61
N ASP A 88 -9.50 -23.58 -23.89
CA ASP A 88 -9.15 -22.19 -23.64
C ASP A 88 -8.86 -21.95 -22.14
N PRO A 89 -7.64 -21.55 -21.76
CA PRO A 89 -7.21 -21.46 -20.37
C PRO A 89 -8.00 -20.43 -19.56
N VAL A 90 -8.44 -19.35 -20.22
CA VAL A 90 -9.21 -18.28 -19.56
C VAL A 90 -10.62 -18.79 -19.22
N SER A 91 -11.24 -19.56 -20.13
CA SER A 91 -12.54 -20.17 -19.90
C SER A 91 -12.50 -21.14 -18.71
N ILE A 92 -11.49 -22.04 -18.69
CA ILE A 92 -11.34 -23.01 -17.60
C ILE A 92 -11.09 -22.31 -16.27
N ARG A 93 -10.15 -21.35 -16.22
CA ARG A 93 -9.85 -20.61 -14.99
C ARG A 93 -11.07 -19.89 -14.43
N LYS A 94 -11.82 -19.17 -15.28
CA LYS A 94 -13.02 -18.45 -14.84
C LYS A 94 -14.11 -19.41 -14.33
N SER A 95 -14.29 -20.54 -14.99
CA SER A 95 -15.27 -21.56 -14.57
C SER A 95 -14.86 -22.23 -13.26
N ALA A 96 -13.60 -22.64 -13.09
CA ALA A 96 -13.10 -23.23 -11.86
C ALA A 96 -13.24 -22.27 -10.64
N VAL A 97 -13.00 -20.97 -10.85
CA VAL A 97 -13.19 -19.95 -9.79
C VAL A 97 -14.67 -19.79 -9.44
N ARG A 98 -15.57 -19.66 -10.44
CA ARG A 98 -17.01 -19.51 -10.20
C ARG A 98 -17.62 -20.72 -9.48
N LEU A 99 -17.19 -21.92 -9.86
CA LEU A 99 -17.64 -23.17 -9.26
C LEU A 99 -16.98 -23.46 -7.90
N ALA A 100 -16.01 -22.60 -7.47
CA ALA A 100 -15.15 -22.82 -6.31
C ALA A 100 -14.52 -24.25 -6.32
N HIS A 101 -14.20 -24.75 -7.53
CA HIS A 101 -13.71 -26.12 -7.73
C HIS A 101 -12.47 -26.13 -8.61
N ARG A 102 -11.33 -26.31 -7.98
CA ARG A 102 -10.02 -26.33 -8.62
C ARG A 102 -9.41 -27.71 -8.51
N THR A 103 -9.31 -28.42 -9.62
CA THR A 103 -8.76 -29.77 -9.73
C THR A 103 -7.35 -29.77 -10.32
N ASP A 104 -6.64 -30.90 -10.24
CA ASP A 104 -5.31 -31.07 -10.85
C ASP A 104 -5.38 -30.87 -12.37
N ALA A 105 -6.46 -31.30 -13.02
CA ALA A 105 -6.71 -31.05 -14.43
C ALA A 105 -6.89 -29.57 -14.73
N SER A 106 -7.80 -28.88 -13.98
CA SER A 106 -8.07 -27.46 -14.20
C SER A 106 -6.83 -26.58 -13.94
N GLN A 107 -5.98 -26.94 -12.99
CA GLN A 107 -4.71 -26.25 -12.70
C GLN A 107 -3.72 -26.32 -13.89
N ARG A 108 -3.77 -27.41 -14.67
CA ARG A 108 -2.95 -27.55 -15.88
C ARG A 108 -3.56 -26.80 -17.06
N TYR A 109 -4.86 -26.99 -17.33
CA TYR A 109 -5.54 -26.29 -18.42
C TYR A 109 -5.52 -24.77 -18.30
N GLU A 110 -5.66 -24.22 -17.07
CA GLU A 110 -5.59 -22.77 -16.86
C GLU A 110 -4.24 -22.13 -17.19
N LYS A 111 -3.18 -22.95 -17.30
CA LYS A 111 -1.80 -22.53 -17.62
C LYS A 111 -1.46 -22.58 -19.12
N THR A 112 -2.40 -23.00 -19.94
CA THR A 112 -2.23 -23.22 -21.39
C THR A 112 -1.42 -24.49 -21.69
N LEU A 113 -2.10 -25.53 -22.08
CA LEU A 113 -1.47 -26.78 -22.53
C LEU A 113 -1.15 -26.72 -24.02
N ASP A 114 -0.24 -27.60 -24.44
CA ASP A 114 0.12 -27.77 -25.84
C ASP A 114 -0.95 -28.59 -26.58
N PRO A 115 -1.63 -28.03 -27.59
CA PRO A 115 -2.63 -28.78 -28.36
C PRO A 115 -2.05 -29.96 -29.15
N GLU A 116 -0.76 -29.89 -29.51
CA GLU A 116 -0.10 -30.98 -30.25
C GLU A 116 0.17 -32.23 -29.37
N MET A 117 0.12 -32.08 -28.03
CA MET A 117 0.36 -33.20 -27.10
C MET A 117 -0.83 -34.14 -27.00
N THR A 118 -2.03 -33.74 -27.41
CA THR A 118 -3.27 -34.51 -27.24
C THR A 118 -3.20 -35.87 -27.91
N VAL A 119 -2.72 -35.94 -29.15
CA VAL A 119 -2.57 -37.20 -29.93
C VAL A 119 -1.46 -38.08 -29.36
N THR A 120 -0.34 -37.47 -28.95
CA THR A 120 0.78 -38.19 -28.31
C THR A 120 0.34 -38.83 -27.00
N ALA A 121 -0.50 -38.13 -26.20
CA ALA A 121 -1.03 -38.67 -24.96
C ALA A 121 -1.98 -39.85 -25.19
N ILE A 122 -2.84 -39.81 -26.23
CA ILE A 122 -3.66 -40.95 -26.64
C ILE A 122 -2.79 -42.16 -27.00
N ALA A 123 -1.78 -41.95 -27.83
CA ALA A 123 -0.86 -43.04 -28.23
C ALA A 123 -0.15 -43.66 -27.00
N ARG A 124 0.27 -42.83 -26.04
CA ARG A 124 0.87 -43.29 -24.79
C ARG A 124 -0.13 -44.04 -23.91
N PHE A 125 -1.37 -43.58 -23.81
CA PHE A 125 -2.43 -44.27 -23.10
C PHE A 125 -2.68 -45.67 -23.67
N VAL A 126 -2.87 -45.78 -24.98
CA VAL A 126 -3.09 -47.05 -25.68
C VAL A 126 -1.92 -48.02 -25.45
N LYS A 127 -0.68 -47.53 -25.53
CA LYS A 127 0.53 -48.35 -25.27
C LYS A 127 0.50 -48.90 -23.84
N LEU A 128 0.29 -48.04 -22.83
CA LEU A 128 0.28 -48.49 -21.44
C LEU A 128 -0.89 -49.44 -21.15
N LEU A 129 -2.08 -49.15 -21.71
CA LEU A 129 -3.24 -50.01 -21.55
C LEU A 129 -2.97 -51.42 -22.14
N SER A 130 -2.38 -51.51 -23.31
CA SER A 130 -2.02 -52.80 -23.91
C SER A 130 -0.93 -53.58 -23.15
N GLU A 131 -0.08 -52.90 -22.39
CA GLU A 131 0.91 -53.54 -21.50
C GLU A 131 0.23 -54.10 -20.23
N ILE A 132 -0.83 -53.42 -19.73
CA ILE A 132 -1.58 -53.81 -18.52
C ILE A 132 -2.62 -54.88 -18.87
N ASP A 133 -3.35 -54.70 -19.95
CA ASP A 133 -4.33 -55.61 -20.49
C ASP A 133 -4.07 -55.95 -21.96
N PRO A 134 -3.37 -57.06 -22.24
CA PRO A 134 -3.06 -57.47 -23.62
C PRO A 134 -4.30 -57.80 -24.47
N GLY A 135 -5.47 -57.94 -23.86
CA GLY A 135 -6.75 -58.13 -24.56
C GLY A 135 -7.40 -56.81 -25.01
N ALA A 136 -6.94 -55.69 -24.53
CA ALA A 136 -7.46 -54.39 -24.93
C ALA A 136 -7.10 -54.06 -26.38
N ALA A 137 -8.09 -53.62 -27.13
CA ALA A 137 -7.96 -53.26 -28.54
C ALA A 137 -8.60 -51.93 -28.88
N VAL A 138 -7.98 -51.18 -29.76
CA VAL A 138 -8.58 -49.95 -30.34
C VAL A 138 -9.59 -50.38 -31.39
N ILE A 139 -10.87 -50.03 -31.19
CA ILE A 139 -12.02 -50.44 -32.03
C ILE A 139 -12.55 -49.33 -32.91
N SER A 140 -12.04 -48.08 -32.79
CA SER A 140 -12.46 -46.96 -33.61
C SER A 140 -11.29 -46.26 -34.28
N ARG A 141 -11.56 -45.42 -35.27
CA ARG A 141 -10.56 -44.47 -35.77
C ARG A 141 -10.41 -43.32 -34.75
N LEU A 142 -9.23 -42.70 -34.76
CA LEU A 142 -8.99 -41.44 -34.07
C LEU A 142 -9.92 -40.35 -34.68
N THR A 143 -10.69 -39.69 -33.85
CA THR A 143 -11.39 -38.46 -34.22
C THR A 143 -10.60 -37.29 -33.63
N ASP A 144 -10.18 -36.38 -34.48
CA ASP A 144 -9.42 -35.18 -34.10
C ASP A 144 -10.05 -33.95 -34.71
N GLU A 145 -10.59 -33.08 -33.85
CA GLU A 145 -11.19 -31.80 -34.21
C GLU A 145 -10.27 -30.68 -33.82
N TYR A 146 -9.35 -30.34 -34.72
CA TYR A 146 -8.34 -29.30 -34.51
C TYR A 146 -8.78 -28.00 -35.23
N LEU A 147 -9.65 -27.22 -34.57
CA LEU A 147 -10.31 -26.04 -35.16
C LEU A 147 -9.33 -24.91 -35.49
N ARG A 148 -8.24 -24.78 -34.76
CA ARG A 148 -7.25 -23.74 -34.95
C ARG A 148 -5.85 -24.32 -34.79
N SER A 149 -5.17 -24.56 -35.90
CA SER A 149 -3.80 -25.04 -35.86
C SER A 149 -2.88 -24.05 -35.15
N TYR A 150 -1.96 -24.61 -34.38
CA TYR A 150 -0.97 -23.82 -33.65
C TYR A 150 0.24 -23.59 -34.53
N GLU A 151 0.54 -22.33 -34.84
CA GLU A 151 1.70 -21.96 -35.65
C GLU A 151 2.93 -21.83 -34.74
N ARG A 152 3.92 -22.72 -34.98
CA ARG A 152 5.17 -22.71 -34.21
C ARG A 152 5.99 -21.48 -34.54
N LYS A 153 6.37 -20.71 -33.52
CA LYS A 153 7.19 -19.49 -33.65
C LYS A 153 8.62 -19.83 -34.07
N THR A 154 9.18 -19.01 -34.97
CA THR A 154 10.61 -18.97 -35.25
C THR A 154 11.18 -17.66 -34.72
N LEU A 155 12.17 -17.74 -33.84
CA LEU A 155 12.89 -16.62 -33.28
C LEU A 155 14.29 -16.57 -33.90
N CYS A 156 14.75 -15.37 -34.25
CA CYS A 156 16.09 -15.16 -34.81
C CYS A 156 16.91 -14.35 -33.80
N ILE A 157 18.03 -14.93 -33.35
CA ILE A 157 19.04 -14.26 -32.51
C ILE A 157 20.40 -14.33 -33.16
N ASP A 158 21.29 -13.42 -32.83
CA ASP A 158 22.68 -13.43 -33.25
C ASP A 158 23.64 -13.51 -32.05
N LYS A 159 24.85 -13.88 -32.29
CA LYS A 159 25.91 -14.02 -31.28
C LYS A 159 26.13 -12.69 -30.51
N ALA A 160 26.09 -11.56 -31.22
CA ALA A 160 26.25 -10.25 -30.59
C ALA A 160 25.13 -9.94 -29.62
N TYR A 161 23.89 -10.36 -29.92
CA TYR A 161 22.75 -10.23 -29.00
C TYR A 161 22.96 -11.09 -27.75
N VAL A 162 23.44 -12.35 -27.91
CA VAL A 162 23.77 -13.23 -26.79
C VAL A 162 24.84 -12.58 -25.91
N ASP A 163 25.94 -12.13 -26.49
CA ASP A 163 27.05 -11.52 -25.75
C ASP A 163 26.66 -10.25 -25.00
N ARG A 164 25.82 -9.42 -25.63
CA ARG A 164 25.32 -8.18 -25.01
C ARG A 164 24.42 -8.44 -23.79
N TYR A 165 23.55 -9.45 -23.90
CA TYR A 165 22.64 -9.77 -22.78
C TYR A 165 23.33 -10.50 -21.64
N THR A 166 24.26 -11.40 -21.98
CA THR A 166 25.01 -12.17 -20.97
C THR A 166 26.12 -11.35 -20.31
N GLY A 167 26.67 -10.37 -21.00
CA GLY A 167 27.76 -9.53 -20.50
C GLY A 167 29.10 -10.24 -20.35
N ILE A 168 29.23 -11.50 -20.80
CA ILE A 168 30.45 -12.34 -20.62
C ILE A 168 31.34 -12.44 -21.88
N GLY A 169 31.10 -11.58 -22.87
CA GLY A 169 31.99 -11.28 -23.97
C GLY A 169 32.63 -12.50 -24.68
N GLY A 170 31.83 -13.31 -25.37
CA GLY A 170 32.34 -14.42 -26.18
C GLY A 170 32.63 -15.74 -25.43
N ALA A 171 32.37 -15.79 -24.12
CA ALA A 171 32.60 -17.00 -23.32
C ALA A 171 31.68 -18.18 -23.71
N ILE A 172 30.50 -17.90 -24.26
CA ILE A 172 29.58 -18.92 -24.78
C ILE A 172 29.80 -19.01 -26.31
N THR A 173 30.30 -20.13 -26.83
CA THR A 173 30.58 -20.30 -28.27
C THR A 173 29.30 -20.56 -29.06
N ASN A 174 29.36 -20.39 -30.40
CA ASN A 174 28.27 -20.72 -31.30
C ASN A 174 27.85 -22.19 -31.20
N GLU A 175 28.82 -23.10 -31.08
CA GLU A 175 28.57 -24.53 -30.90
C GLU A 175 27.85 -24.83 -29.57
N GLN A 176 28.21 -24.12 -28.52
CA GLN A 176 27.54 -24.28 -27.22
C GLN A 176 26.09 -23.79 -27.28
N ILE A 177 25.82 -22.64 -27.94
CA ILE A 177 24.46 -22.11 -28.15
C ILE A 177 23.62 -23.13 -28.91
N GLU A 178 24.11 -23.59 -30.07
CA GLU A 178 23.43 -24.56 -30.92
C GLU A 178 23.17 -25.87 -30.19
N LYS A 179 24.17 -26.43 -29.54
CA LYS A 179 24.08 -27.67 -28.76
C LYS A 179 23.04 -27.55 -27.63
N THR A 180 23.07 -26.46 -26.90
CA THR A 180 22.14 -26.20 -25.78
C THR A 180 20.71 -26.15 -26.28
N LEU A 181 20.44 -25.35 -27.29
CA LEU A 181 19.08 -25.19 -27.80
C LEU A 181 18.55 -26.50 -28.43
N LYS A 182 19.39 -27.22 -29.20
CA LYS A 182 19.03 -28.55 -29.75
C LYS A 182 18.73 -29.57 -28.65
N ALA A 183 19.54 -29.61 -27.60
CA ALA A 183 19.34 -30.53 -26.48
C ALA A 183 18.03 -30.23 -25.71
N LEU A 184 17.54 -28.99 -25.74
CA LEU A 184 16.27 -28.57 -25.18
C LEU A 184 15.07 -28.75 -26.12
N GLY A 185 15.28 -29.38 -27.29
CA GLY A 185 14.24 -29.71 -28.27
C GLY A 185 13.89 -28.59 -29.25
N PHE A 186 14.68 -27.53 -29.33
CA PHE A 186 14.52 -26.51 -30.37
C PHE A 186 15.11 -27.00 -31.71
N GLU A 187 14.45 -26.67 -32.81
CA GLU A 187 15.02 -26.84 -34.14
C GLU A 187 15.87 -25.59 -34.46
N VAL A 188 17.18 -25.78 -34.68
CA VAL A 188 18.12 -24.66 -34.84
C VAL A 188 18.79 -24.76 -36.20
N ASN A 189 18.67 -23.70 -37.02
CA ASN A 189 19.45 -23.47 -38.23
C ASN A 189 20.46 -22.35 -37.99
N VAL A 190 21.74 -22.60 -38.28
CA VAL A 190 22.83 -21.66 -38.02
C VAL A 190 23.39 -21.16 -39.35
N GLU A 191 23.42 -19.84 -39.52
CA GLU A 191 24.02 -19.15 -40.67
C GLU A 191 25.03 -18.11 -40.15
N GLY A 192 26.30 -18.50 -40.13
CA GLY A 192 27.37 -17.72 -39.53
C GLY A 192 27.13 -17.51 -38.02
N ASP A 193 26.95 -16.27 -37.61
CA ASP A 193 26.66 -15.87 -36.21
C ASP A 193 25.17 -15.74 -35.91
N THR A 194 24.30 -16.09 -36.85
CA THR A 194 22.84 -15.98 -36.71
C THR A 194 22.21 -17.35 -36.49
N PHE A 195 21.31 -17.43 -35.53
CA PHE A 195 20.55 -18.61 -35.16
C PHE A 195 19.07 -18.39 -35.44
N GLN A 196 18.52 -19.18 -36.37
CA GLN A 196 17.08 -19.29 -36.58
C GLN A 196 16.56 -20.44 -35.73
N VAL A 197 15.80 -20.12 -34.70
CA VAL A 197 15.38 -21.08 -33.68
C VAL A 197 13.87 -21.26 -33.75
N LYS A 198 13.42 -22.44 -34.20
CA LYS A 198 12.00 -22.79 -34.20
C LYS A 198 11.64 -23.43 -32.88
N VAL A 199 10.70 -22.78 -32.18
CA VAL A 199 10.29 -23.15 -30.83
C VAL A 199 9.42 -24.40 -30.87
N PRO A 200 9.68 -25.46 -30.05
CA PRO A 200 8.80 -26.61 -29.98
C PRO A 200 7.41 -26.22 -29.42
N SER A 201 6.38 -26.98 -29.82
CA SER A 201 4.96 -26.65 -29.48
C SER A 201 4.76 -26.52 -27.98
N TRP A 202 5.32 -27.40 -27.18
CA TRP A 202 5.18 -27.39 -25.72
C TRP A 202 5.88 -26.22 -25.00
N ARG A 203 6.75 -25.48 -25.68
CA ARG A 203 7.41 -24.25 -25.18
C ARG A 203 6.79 -22.99 -25.78
N ALA A 204 6.04 -23.12 -26.87
CA ALA A 204 5.52 -21.99 -27.62
C ALA A 204 4.21 -21.42 -27.05
N THR A 205 3.58 -22.11 -26.10
CA THR A 205 2.27 -21.76 -25.54
C THR A 205 2.26 -20.74 -24.41
N LYS A 206 3.15 -19.80 -24.36
CA LYS A 206 3.40 -18.67 -23.41
C LYS A 206 4.73 -18.75 -22.66
N ASP A 207 5.58 -19.66 -23.02
CA ASP A 207 6.87 -19.83 -22.38
C ASP A 207 7.94 -19.12 -23.23
N VAL A 208 8.37 -19.69 -24.33
CA VAL A 208 9.38 -19.08 -25.21
C VAL A 208 8.70 -18.31 -26.33
N THR A 209 8.66 -16.98 -26.22
CA THR A 209 7.90 -16.10 -27.13
C THR A 209 8.70 -14.98 -27.74
N ILE A 210 9.81 -14.59 -27.11
CA ILE A 210 10.71 -13.49 -27.52
C ILE A 210 12.16 -13.93 -27.48
N LYS A 211 13.05 -13.12 -28.05
CA LYS A 211 14.50 -13.41 -28.08
C LYS A 211 15.14 -13.57 -26.70
N ALA A 212 14.64 -12.78 -25.71
CA ALA A 212 15.15 -12.84 -24.35
C ALA A 212 14.91 -14.21 -23.69
N ASP A 213 13.81 -14.90 -24.03
CA ASP A 213 13.51 -16.24 -23.51
C ASP A 213 14.56 -17.25 -24.00
N LEU A 214 15.09 -17.10 -25.25
CA LEU A 214 16.19 -17.94 -25.72
C LEU A 214 17.49 -17.66 -24.98
N ILE A 215 17.74 -16.41 -24.56
CA ILE A 215 18.88 -16.09 -23.70
C ILE A 215 18.77 -16.81 -22.37
N GLU A 216 17.56 -16.80 -21.76
CA GLU A 216 17.31 -17.56 -20.52
C GLU A 216 17.66 -19.03 -20.69
N GLU A 217 17.21 -19.68 -21.77
CA GLU A 217 17.51 -21.08 -22.06
C GLU A 217 19.00 -21.36 -22.17
N ILE A 218 19.73 -20.48 -22.85
CA ILE A 218 21.20 -20.59 -23.03
C ILE A 218 21.91 -20.39 -21.67
N THR A 219 21.53 -19.34 -20.94
CA THR A 219 22.23 -18.94 -19.70
C THR A 219 21.96 -19.89 -18.53
N ARG A 220 20.74 -20.42 -18.40
CA ARG A 220 20.42 -21.36 -17.32
C ARG A 220 21.18 -22.69 -17.46
N ILE A 221 21.43 -23.14 -18.72
CA ILE A 221 22.21 -24.36 -18.98
C ILE A 221 23.71 -24.07 -18.85
N TYR A 222 24.17 -22.89 -19.28
CA TYR A 222 25.54 -22.44 -19.06
C TYR A 222 25.89 -22.39 -17.57
N GLY A 223 24.91 -22.05 -16.73
CA GLY A 223 25.01 -21.93 -15.26
C GLY A 223 25.28 -20.52 -14.79
N TYR A 224 24.39 -19.99 -13.94
CA TYR A 224 24.50 -18.64 -13.43
C TYR A 224 25.73 -18.41 -12.54
N ASP A 225 26.27 -19.46 -11.92
CA ASP A 225 27.49 -19.39 -11.11
C ASP A 225 28.75 -19.09 -11.97
N ASN A 226 28.68 -19.28 -13.28
CA ASN A 226 29.76 -18.98 -14.22
C ASN A 226 29.79 -17.51 -14.64
N PHE A 227 28.81 -16.69 -14.19
CA PHE A 227 28.77 -15.26 -14.49
C PHE A 227 29.59 -14.48 -13.46
N ILE A 228 30.51 -13.65 -13.93
CA ILE A 228 31.26 -12.73 -13.07
C ILE A 228 30.46 -11.44 -12.96
N PRO A 229 29.97 -11.09 -11.76
CA PRO A 229 29.20 -9.86 -11.60
C PRO A 229 30.07 -8.64 -11.85
N HIS A 230 29.58 -7.74 -12.69
CA HIS A 230 30.21 -6.45 -12.96
C HIS A 230 29.37 -5.32 -12.38
N THR A 231 30.00 -4.43 -11.63
CA THR A 231 29.33 -3.21 -11.17
C THR A 231 29.08 -2.30 -12.37
N ALA A 232 27.81 -1.93 -12.55
CA ALA A 232 27.44 -0.97 -13.57
C ALA A 232 28.11 0.39 -13.30
N LYS A 233 28.78 0.93 -14.32
CA LYS A 233 29.35 2.28 -14.27
C LYS A 233 28.33 3.25 -14.83
N SER A 234 27.89 4.19 -14.01
CA SER A 234 26.97 5.27 -14.40
C SER A 234 27.58 6.61 -14.03
N PRO A 235 27.46 7.65 -14.86
CA PRO A 235 27.83 8.99 -14.46
C PRO A 235 26.99 9.44 -13.28
N LEU A 236 27.62 10.09 -12.31
CA LEU A 236 26.93 10.69 -11.18
C LEU A 236 26.33 12.04 -11.62
N TYR A 237 25.04 12.16 -11.54
CA TYR A 237 24.34 13.42 -11.75
C TYR A 237 23.81 13.93 -10.41
N SER A 238 23.88 15.25 -10.22
CA SER A 238 23.21 15.88 -9.09
C SER A 238 21.71 15.76 -9.28
N VAL A 239 21.05 15.02 -8.39
CA VAL A 239 19.61 14.90 -8.37
C VAL A 239 19.04 15.86 -7.33
N ARG A 240 18.14 16.74 -7.74
CA ARG A 240 17.39 17.56 -6.78
C ARG A 240 16.38 16.67 -6.07
N MET A 241 16.46 16.66 -4.75
CA MET A 241 15.44 16.01 -3.93
C MET A 241 14.13 16.79 -4.05
N GLU A 242 13.01 16.10 -4.22
CA GLU A 242 11.70 16.72 -4.18
C GLU A 242 11.48 17.41 -2.84
N THR A 243 10.85 18.59 -2.87
CA THR A 243 10.63 19.43 -1.68
C THR A 243 9.89 18.65 -0.58
N GLU A 244 8.86 17.89 -0.95
CA GLU A 244 8.09 17.06 -0.01
C GLU A 244 8.97 16.02 0.69
N LYS A 245 9.82 15.33 -0.05
CA LYS A 245 10.74 14.32 0.50
C LYS A 245 11.82 14.94 1.38
N SER A 246 12.29 16.14 1.04
CA SER A 246 13.24 16.89 1.87
C SER A 246 12.59 17.30 3.18
N VAL A 247 11.38 17.84 3.15
CA VAL A 247 10.60 18.23 4.34
C VAL A 247 10.29 17.01 5.21
N GLU A 248 9.91 15.88 4.62
CA GLU A 248 9.71 14.62 5.35
C GLU A 248 10.97 14.22 6.13
N GLY A 249 12.14 14.25 5.47
CA GLY A 249 13.42 13.94 6.13
C GLY A 249 13.74 14.89 7.29
N GLN A 250 13.53 16.20 7.11
CA GLN A 250 13.77 17.20 8.14
C GLN A 250 12.82 17.04 9.34
N LEU A 251 11.53 16.79 9.07
CA LEU A 251 10.53 16.50 10.13
C LEU A 251 10.95 15.29 10.96
N LYS A 252 11.32 14.18 10.31
CA LYS A 252 11.79 12.97 11.00
C LYS A 252 13.03 13.25 11.85
N ASP A 253 14.00 13.95 11.30
CA ASP A 253 15.23 14.30 12.01
C ASP A 253 14.97 15.15 13.26
N ILE A 254 14.08 16.16 13.17
CA ILE A 254 13.72 17.00 14.31
C ILE A 254 12.96 16.17 15.36
N LEU A 255 11.95 15.39 14.95
CA LEU A 255 11.14 14.62 15.89
C LEU A 255 11.95 13.55 16.63
N VAL A 256 12.88 12.89 15.95
CA VAL A 256 13.75 11.88 16.56
C VAL A 256 14.89 12.53 17.36
N LYS A 257 15.70 13.41 16.72
CA LYS A 257 16.95 13.87 17.31
C LYS A 257 16.76 14.91 18.39
N ARG A 258 15.75 15.78 18.25
CA ARG A 258 15.51 16.85 19.21
C ARG A 258 14.49 16.47 20.28
N PHE A 259 13.48 15.70 19.91
CA PHE A 259 12.35 15.38 20.81
C PHE A 259 12.29 13.92 21.25
N SER A 260 13.18 13.05 20.75
CA SER A 260 13.29 11.64 21.11
C SER A 260 11.98 10.86 20.91
N LEU A 261 11.20 11.22 19.88
CA LEU A 261 10.01 10.49 19.53
C LEU A 261 10.36 9.21 18.74
N HIS A 262 9.53 8.21 18.85
CA HIS A 262 9.65 6.95 18.11
C HIS A 262 8.89 7.00 16.80
N GLU A 263 9.59 6.77 15.68
CA GLU A 263 8.94 6.58 14.39
C GLU A 263 8.26 5.20 14.35
N VAL A 264 7.01 5.18 13.92
CA VAL A 264 6.24 3.95 13.74
C VAL A 264 5.71 3.88 12.32
N HIS A 265 5.45 2.68 11.84
CA HIS A 265 4.83 2.44 10.54
C HIS A 265 3.60 1.57 10.69
N SER A 266 2.53 1.97 10.04
CA SER A 266 1.30 1.22 9.96
C SER A 266 0.83 1.09 8.52
N TYR A 267 -0.03 0.12 8.25
CA TYR A 267 -0.68 0.01 6.96
C TYR A 267 -1.79 1.07 6.81
N ILE A 268 -2.17 1.32 5.58
CA ILE A 268 -3.20 2.32 5.22
C ILE A 268 -4.63 1.90 5.62
N TRP A 269 -4.79 0.78 6.29
CA TRP A 269 -6.08 0.22 6.67
C TRP A 269 -6.69 0.86 7.91
N ALA A 270 -8.03 0.92 7.95
CA ALA A 270 -8.78 1.07 9.20
C ALA A 270 -8.91 -0.31 9.87
N TYR A 271 -8.42 -0.44 11.09
CA TYR A 271 -8.39 -1.71 11.84
C TYR A 271 -9.69 -1.88 12.63
N TYR A 272 -10.74 -2.46 12.03
CA TYR A 272 -12.09 -2.50 12.59
C TYR A 272 -12.16 -3.04 14.01
N ASP A 273 -11.55 -4.17 14.30
CA ASP A 273 -11.61 -4.78 15.63
C ASP A 273 -10.93 -3.91 16.69
N GLU A 274 -9.81 -3.30 16.37
CA GLU A 274 -9.07 -2.43 17.28
C GLU A 274 -9.80 -1.11 17.50
N TYR A 275 -10.33 -0.49 16.44
CA TYR A 275 -11.14 0.73 16.53
C TYR A 275 -12.36 0.48 17.41
N LYS A 276 -13.07 -0.63 17.21
CA LYS A 276 -14.23 -1.02 18.03
C LYS A 276 -13.87 -1.20 19.50
N ARG A 277 -12.72 -1.84 19.82
CA ARG A 277 -12.24 -2.00 21.21
C ARG A 277 -11.99 -0.66 21.88
N LEU A 278 -11.48 0.32 21.17
CA LEU A 278 -11.26 1.68 21.68
C LEU A 278 -12.51 2.56 21.60
N GLY A 279 -13.56 2.09 20.93
CA GLY A 279 -14.79 2.85 20.68
C GLY A 279 -14.59 4.00 19.70
N LEU A 280 -13.62 3.85 18.81
CA LEU A 280 -13.39 4.75 17.69
C LEU A 280 -14.45 4.50 16.62
N GLU A 281 -14.87 5.55 15.95
CA GLU A 281 -15.77 5.45 14.81
C GLU A 281 -15.02 4.90 13.60
N ILE A 282 -15.75 4.09 12.83
CA ILE A 282 -15.29 3.59 11.55
C ILE A 282 -16.01 4.41 10.49
N GLU A 283 -15.29 5.36 9.92
CA GLU A 283 -15.84 6.18 8.86
C GLU A 283 -16.05 5.34 7.58
N ASP A 284 -17.15 5.59 6.90
CA ASP A 284 -17.34 5.06 5.56
C ASP A 284 -16.36 5.74 4.60
N ASN A 285 -15.53 4.92 3.94
CA ASN A 285 -14.50 5.39 3.02
C ASN A 285 -14.30 4.35 1.91
N VAL A 286 -13.31 4.57 1.07
CA VAL A 286 -12.93 3.66 -0.01
C VAL A 286 -12.64 2.27 0.53
N LYS A 287 -13.30 1.26 -0.03
CA LYS A 287 -13.17 -0.15 0.33
C LYS A 287 -12.58 -0.96 -0.81
N LEU A 288 -11.85 -2.01 -0.45
CA LEU A 288 -11.42 -3.02 -1.41
C LEU A 288 -12.59 -3.90 -1.82
N LEU A 289 -12.72 -4.18 -3.11
CA LEU A 289 -13.76 -5.06 -3.64
C LEU A 289 -13.58 -6.53 -3.21
N ASN A 290 -12.34 -6.95 -2.98
CA ASN A 290 -11.97 -8.34 -2.71
C ASN A 290 -10.95 -8.43 -1.57
N ALA A 291 -11.22 -7.76 -0.44
CA ALA A 291 -10.36 -7.82 0.73
C ALA A 291 -10.22 -9.28 1.20
N THR A 292 -8.98 -9.74 1.39
CA THR A 292 -8.71 -11.07 1.95
C THR A 292 -9.06 -11.18 3.42
N ASN A 293 -9.04 -10.04 4.13
CA ASN A 293 -9.47 -9.94 5.52
C ASN A 293 -10.57 -8.88 5.64
N PRO A 294 -11.81 -9.25 6.00
CA PRO A 294 -12.92 -8.30 6.15
C PRO A 294 -12.66 -7.18 7.17
N ASN A 295 -11.78 -7.42 8.17
CA ASN A 295 -11.41 -6.40 9.15
C ASN A 295 -10.45 -5.32 8.60
N LEU A 296 -9.94 -5.51 7.36
CA LEU A 296 -8.98 -4.63 6.70
C LEU A 296 -9.47 -4.23 5.29
N GLU A 297 -10.76 -4.04 5.12
CA GLU A 297 -11.33 -3.70 3.79
C GLU A 297 -11.34 -2.19 3.52
N THR A 298 -11.40 -1.35 4.56
CA THR A 298 -11.56 0.10 4.43
C THR A 298 -10.22 0.83 4.58
N LEU A 299 -9.97 1.81 3.72
CA LEU A 299 -8.80 2.67 3.79
C LEU A 299 -9.02 3.78 4.83
N ARG A 300 -7.98 4.10 5.61
CA ARG A 300 -8.06 5.14 6.67
C ARG A 300 -8.18 6.56 6.09
N ARG A 301 -9.00 7.42 6.70
CA ARG A 301 -9.11 8.85 6.38
C ARG A 301 -8.19 9.73 7.21
N SER A 302 -7.81 9.26 8.41
CA SER A 302 -6.89 9.89 9.34
C SER A 302 -5.94 8.83 9.91
N MET A 303 -4.75 9.25 10.28
CA MET A 303 -3.76 8.39 10.95
C MET A 303 -4.00 8.31 12.46
N VAL A 304 -4.72 9.28 13.04
CA VAL A 304 -4.91 9.40 14.49
C VAL A 304 -5.53 8.13 15.09
N PRO A 305 -6.65 7.58 14.57
CA PRO A 305 -7.22 6.34 15.10
C PRO A 305 -6.23 5.17 15.12
N THR A 306 -5.45 5.01 14.03
CA THR A 306 -4.42 3.96 13.94
C THR A 306 -3.31 4.18 14.99
N GLN A 307 -2.84 5.42 15.17
CA GLN A 307 -1.85 5.72 16.20
C GLN A 307 -2.37 5.49 17.62
N LEU A 308 -3.64 5.79 17.90
CA LEU A 308 -4.26 5.50 19.20
C LEU A 308 -4.28 3.99 19.50
N CYS A 309 -4.48 3.14 18.49
CA CYS A 309 -4.33 1.69 18.63
C CYS A 309 -2.88 1.29 18.93
N GLN A 310 -1.90 1.89 18.26
CA GLN A 310 -0.48 1.67 18.55
C GLN A 310 -0.09 2.14 19.95
N VAL A 311 -0.58 3.31 20.40
CA VAL A 311 -0.41 3.78 21.79
C VAL A 311 -0.94 2.73 22.77
N LYS A 312 -2.16 2.19 22.53
CA LYS A 312 -2.74 1.13 23.37
C LYS A 312 -1.85 -0.09 23.45
N GLY A 313 -1.29 -0.54 22.32
CA GLY A 313 -0.37 -1.68 22.25
C GLY A 313 0.95 -1.46 23.02
N ASN A 314 1.35 -0.21 23.20
CA ASN A 314 2.65 0.16 23.80
C ASN A 314 2.56 0.73 25.22
N THR A 315 1.38 0.79 25.84
CA THR A 315 1.21 1.36 27.19
C THR A 315 2.02 0.68 28.28
N ALA A 316 2.40 -0.59 28.09
CA ALA A 316 3.26 -1.33 29.01
C ALA A 316 4.74 -1.02 28.88
N TYR A 317 5.16 -0.41 27.76
CA TYR A 317 6.55 -0.15 27.42
C TYR A 317 7.20 0.92 28.33
N ALA A 318 6.51 2.06 28.50
CA ALA A 318 6.99 3.16 29.33
C ALA A 318 5.82 3.96 29.93
N PRO A 319 6.04 4.67 31.06
CA PRO A 319 5.04 5.56 31.63
C PRO A 319 4.79 6.82 30.79
N GLU A 320 5.75 7.17 29.94
CA GLU A 320 5.68 8.30 29.02
C GLU A 320 6.43 7.99 27.73
N PHE A 321 5.82 8.26 26.59
CA PHE A 321 6.45 8.14 25.27
C PHE A 321 5.71 8.96 24.22
N GLY A 322 6.38 9.22 23.10
CA GLY A 322 5.77 9.84 21.94
C GLY A 322 5.99 8.98 20.69
N LEU A 323 4.95 8.86 19.88
CA LEU A 323 4.97 8.18 18.59
C LEU A 323 4.72 9.18 17.48
N PHE A 324 5.37 8.99 16.34
CA PHE A 324 5.02 9.70 15.13
C PHE A 324 5.09 8.78 13.90
N GLU A 325 4.33 9.13 12.89
CA GLU A 325 4.31 8.45 11.60
C GLU A 325 4.10 9.48 10.49
N ILE A 326 4.88 9.37 9.41
CA ILE A 326 4.57 10.03 8.15
C ILE A 326 4.05 8.95 7.20
N GLY A 327 2.77 9.04 6.87
CA GLY A 327 2.07 8.02 6.11
C GLY A 327 0.98 8.59 5.22
N ARG A 328 0.30 7.70 4.49
CA ARG A 328 -0.79 8.09 3.60
C ARG A 328 -2.14 7.84 4.23
N VAL A 329 -3.08 8.70 3.91
CA VAL A 329 -4.51 8.56 4.16
C VAL A 329 -5.26 8.74 2.84
N VAL A 330 -6.50 8.25 2.76
CA VAL A 330 -7.36 8.38 1.59
C VAL A 330 -8.59 9.20 1.98
N LYS A 331 -8.75 10.39 1.40
CA LYS A 331 -9.87 11.29 1.71
C LYS A 331 -11.17 10.94 0.95
N GLY A 332 -11.09 10.04 -0.03
CA GLY A 332 -12.19 9.58 -0.88
C GLY A 332 -11.71 9.25 -2.29
N LEU A 333 -12.62 9.26 -3.24
CA LEU A 333 -12.31 9.11 -4.67
C LEU A 333 -12.31 10.48 -5.35
N LYS A 334 -11.36 10.66 -6.28
CA LYS A 334 -11.32 11.78 -7.21
C LYS A 334 -12.36 11.59 -8.33
N PRO A 335 -12.70 12.65 -9.11
CA PRO A 335 -13.63 12.53 -10.23
C PRO A 335 -13.20 11.52 -11.31
N ASP A 336 -11.90 11.23 -11.42
CA ASP A 336 -11.33 10.24 -12.34
C ASP A 336 -11.38 8.79 -11.79
N GLY A 337 -11.99 8.57 -10.61
CA GLY A 337 -12.11 7.28 -9.96
C GLY A 337 -10.87 6.82 -9.18
N LYS A 338 -9.80 7.60 -9.16
CA LYS A 338 -8.60 7.28 -8.36
C LYS A 338 -8.77 7.73 -6.91
N CYS A 339 -8.03 7.09 -6.00
CA CYS A 339 -7.98 7.50 -4.60
C CYS A 339 -7.40 8.92 -4.44
N ASP A 340 -8.04 9.74 -3.60
CA ASP A 340 -7.48 11.02 -3.16
C ASP A 340 -6.54 10.76 -1.96
N GLU A 341 -5.34 10.32 -2.28
CA GLU A 341 -4.29 10.08 -1.28
C GLU A 341 -3.66 11.38 -0.84
N ARG A 342 -3.41 11.49 0.49
CA ARG A 342 -2.70 12.61 1.10
C ARG A 342 -1.61 12.09 2.03
N LYS A 343 -0.45 12.71 1.99
CA LYS A 343 0.64 12.41 2.92
C LYS A 343 0.51 13.27 4.17
N MET A 344 0.39 12.60 5.31
CA MET A 344 0.17 13.24 6.61
C MET A 344 1.30 12.89 7.56
N LEU A 345 1.62 13.81 8.46
CA LEU A 345 2.36 13.55 9.69
C LEU A 345 1.35 13.44 10.83
N ALA A 346 1.38 12.36 11.56
CA ALA A 346 0.68 12.26 12.84
C ALA A 346 1.68 12.11 13.98
N VAL A 347 1.44 12.81 15.08
CA VAL A 347 2.25 12.76 16.31
C VAL A 347 1.30 12.54 17.48
N THR A 348 1.61 11.58 18.34
CA THR A 348 0.82 11.29 19.56
C THR A 348 1.76 11.19 20.75
N LEU A 349 1.46 11.94 21.80
CA LEU A 349 2.15 11.86 23.09
C LEU A 349 1.27 11.17 24.13
N PHE A 350 1.86 10.25 24.85
CA PHE A 350 1.25 9.51 25.95
C PHE A 350 2.05 9.75 27.23
N SER A 351 1.37 10.10 28.34
CA SER A 351 2.01 10.22 29.65
C SER A 351 1.07 9.84 30.78
N ARG A 352 1.55 9.08 31.76
CA ARG A 352 0.91 8.83 33.05
C ARG A 352 1.33 9.82 34.13
N THR A 353 2.34 10.64 33.85
CA THR A 353 2.99 11.52 34.84
C THR A 353 2.72 12.98 34.56
N ALA A 354 2.75 13.42 33.30
CA ALA A 354 2.53 14.80 32.93
C ALA A 354 1.04 15.18 32.96
N PRO A 355 0.68 16.35 33.50
CA PRO A 355 -0.65 16.90 33.39
C PRO A 355 -1.06 17.10 31.91
N LEU A 356 -2.33 16.93 31.62
CA LEU A 356 -2.87 16.98 30.26
C LEU A 356 -2.56 18.31 29.55
N GLN A 357 -2.66 19.43 30.26
CA GLN A 357 -2.38 20.76 29.71
C GLN A 357 -0.88 20.91 29.37
N GLU A 358 0.00 20.44 30.22
CA GLU A 358 1.45 20.47 29.96
C GLU A 358 1.80 19.63 28.72
N LEU A 359 1.25 18.42 28.62
CA LEU A 359 1.49 17.54 27.49
C LEU A 359 0.99 18.16 26.17
N TYR A 360 -0.14 18.85 26.20
CA TYR A 360 -0.67 19.58 25.05
C TYR A 360 0.30 20.69 24.59
N PHE A 361 0.79 21.51 25.51
CA PHE A 361 1.73 22.57 25.16
C PHE A 361 3.07 22.03 24.70
N ARG A 362 3.55 20.93 25.25
CA ARG A 362 4.75 20.25 24.76
C ARG A 362 4.59 19.84 23.31
N LEU A 363 3.46 19.21 22.93
CA LEU A 363 3.20 18.83 21.54
C LEU A 363 3.11 20.05 20.63
N ARG A 364 2.38 21.10 21.07
CA ARG A 364 2.26 22.35 20.33
C ARG A 364 3.63 22.96 20.03
N ASP A 365 4.48 23.02 21.04
CA ASP A 365 5.81 23.61 20.92
C ASP A 365 6.72 22.76 20.02
N MET A 366 6.61 21.41 20.05
CA MET A 366 7.32 20.53 19.13
C MET A 366 6.97 20.83 17.65
N ILE A 367 5.69 21.00 17.36
CA ILE A 367 5.23 21.32 15.99
C ILE A 367 5.65 22.75 15.59
N ALA A 368 5.57 23.71 16.51
CA ALA A 368 6.02 25.08 16.27
C ALA A 368 7.52 25.16 16.01
N VAL A 369 8.33 24.44 16.78
CA VAL A 369 9.78 24.35 16.57
C VAL A 369 10.08 23.71 15.21
N ALA A 370 9.38 22.65 14.80
CA ALA A 370 9.59 22.04 13.50
C ALA A 370 9.27 23.03 12.35
N ALA A 371 8.23 23.85 12.49
CA ALA A 371 7.90 24.89 11.51
C ALA A 371 8.95 26.00 11.47
N ASP A 372 9.42 26.43 12.62
CA ASP A 372 10.48 27.46 12.72
C ASP A 372 11.81 26.97 12.12
N GLU A 373 12.26 25.75 12.46
CA GLU A 373 13.52 25.22 11.95
C GLU A 373 13.51 24.92 10.43
N ILE A 374 12.35 24.52 9.87
CA ILE A 374 12.26 24.14 8.45
C ILE A 374 11.88 25.33 7.57
N LYS A 375 10.97 26.19 8.03
CA LYS A 375 10.36 27.24 7.22
C LYS A 375 10.64 28.65 7.73
N HIS A 376 11.16 28.78 8.94
CA HIS A 376 11.37 30.06 9.65
C HIS A 376 10.08 30.86 9.78
N LYS A 377 8.97 30.17 10.05
CA LYS A 377 7.63 30.77 10.13
C LYS A 377 6.92 30.38 11.43
N PRO A 378 6.24 31.33 12.08
CA PRO A 378 5.41 31.04 13.24
C PRO A 378 4.12 30.34 12.83
N LEU A 379 3.66 29.46 13.70
CA LEU A 379 2.33 28.85 13.60
C LEU A 379 1.30 29.63 14.41
N THR A 380 0.05 29.64 13.93
CA THR A 380 -1.11 30.10 14.67
C THR A 380 -2.06 28.94 14.94
N PHE A 381 -2.80 29.04 16.03
CA PHE A 381 -3.71 27.98 16.49
C PHE A 381 -5.09 28.59 16.74
N HIS A 382 -6.12 28.04 16.12
CA HIS A 382 -7.49 28.54 16.20
C HIS A 382 -8.42 27.42 16.64
N ALA A 383 -9.29 27.69 17.59
CA ALA A 383 -10.27 26.71 18.05
C ALA A 383 -11.19 26.28 16.90
N ILE A 384 -11.40 24.98 16.77
CA ILE A 384 -12.33 24.37 15.80
C ILE A 384 -13.28 23.41 16.51
N GLU A 385 -14.40 23.11 15.86
CA GLU A 385 -15.37 22.14 16.36
C GLU A 385 -14.91 20.70 16.12
N ALA A 386 -15.19 19.83 17.08
CA ALA A 386 -14.90 18.42 16.97
C ALA A 386 -15.84 17.75 15.95
N SER A 387 -15.26 17.00 15.00
CA SER A 387 -16.00 16.24 13.98
C SER A 387 -15.91 14.72 14.19
N HIS A 388 -15.00 14.27 15.06
CA HIS A 388 -14.77 12.86 15.34
C HIS A 388 -14.86 12.55 16.83
N ASN A 389 -15.25 11.36 17.18
CA ASN A 389 -15.49 10.96 18.57
C ASN A 389 -14.22 10.84 19.43
N TYR A 390 -13.03 10.79 18.82
CA TYR A 390 -11.77 10.83 19.55
C TYR A 390 -11.30 12.25 19.88
N GLN A 391 -11.90 13.26 19.28
CA GLN A 391 -11.55 14.67 19.48
C GLN A 391 -12.23 15.24 20.72
N HIS A 392 -11.48 16.00 21.52
CA HIS A 392 -12.04 16.69 22.68
C HIS A 392 -12.79 17.95 22.25
N PRO A 393 -14.08 18.13 22.60
CA PRO A 393 -14.93 19.19 22.03
C PRO A 393 -14.50 20.63 22.35
N LYS A 394 -13.65 20.83 23.38
CA LYS A 394 -13.20 22.17 23.81
C LYS A 394 -11.67 22.38 23.63
N ASN A 395 -10.93 21.33 23.35
CA ASN A 395 -9.46 21.38 23.31
C ASN A 395 -8.98 20.81 21.98
N LEU A 396 -9.46 21.40 20.90
CA LEU A 396 -9.12 21.08 19.53
C LEU A 396 -8.85 22.39 18.79
N ASN A 397 -7.72 22.45 18.09
CA ASN A 397 -7.33 23.63 17.35
C ASN A 397 -6.84 23.25 15.94
N ALA A 398 -7.19 24.07 14.95
CA ALA A 398 -6.50 24.05 13.65
C ALA A 398 -5.09 24.61 13.83
N ILE A 399 -4.15 24.06 13.06
CA ILE A 399 -2.77 24.52 12.94
C ILE A 399 -2.67 25.27 11.62
N CYS A 400 -2.34 26.56 11.67
CA CYS A 400 -2.25 27.39 10.48
C CYS A 400 -0.89 28.09 10.39
N CYS A 401 -0.45 28.36 9.15
CA CYS A 401 0.70 29.19 8.83
C CYS A 401 0.35 30.09 7.64
N ASP A 402 0.56 31.39 7.76
CA ASP A 402 0.24 32.39 6.72
C ASP A 402 -1.20 32.27 6.17
N GLY A 403 -2.17 31.95 7.04
CA GLY A 403 -3.57 31.73 6.65
C GLY A 403 -3.86 30.40 5.95
N ILE A 404 -2.86 29.53 5.79
CA ILE A 404 -3.01 28.19 5.22
C ILE A 404 -3.19 27.21 6.40
N GLU A 405 -4.27 26.44 6.36
CA GLU A 405 -4.50 25.36 7.31
C GLU A 405 -3.59 24.17 6.97
N LEU A 406 -2.79 23.75 7.95
CA LEU A 406 -1.86 22.64 7.84
C LEU A 406 -2.42 21.34 8.42
N GLY A 407 -3.33 21.44 9.39
CA GLY A 407 -3.89 20.31 10.10
C GLY A 407 -4.47 20.70 11.46
N GLU A 408 -4.49 19.74 12.38
CA GLU A 408 -5.10 19.91 13.70
C GLU A 408 -4.20 19.43 14.85
N ILE A 409 -4.43 19.96 16.03
CA ILE A 409 -3.86 19.51 17.29
C ILE A 409 -4.95 19.44 18.35
N GLY A 410 -5.00 18.36 19.10
CA GLY A 410 -6.06 18.17 20.08
C GLY A 410 -5.69 17.25 21.23
N ILE A 411 -6.56 17.28 22.23
CA ILE A 411 -6.60 16.33 23.32
C ILE A 411 -7.49 15.16 22.91
N VAL A 412 -7.10 13.94 23.21
CA VAL A 412 -7.94 12.76 22.98
C VAL A 412 -9.13 12.76 23.94
N HIS A 413 -10.33 12.56 23.39
CA HIS A 413 -11.58 12.56 24.17
C HIS A 413 -11.53 11.54 25.34
N PRO A 414 -12.01 11.89 26.54
CA PRO A 414 -11.95 11.00 27.71
C PRO A 414 -12.60 9.62 27.52
N SER A 415 -13.62 9.50 26.66
CA SER A 415 -14.26 8.22 26.35
C SER A 415 -13.32 7.23 25.64
N VAL A 416 -12.36 7.74 24.88
CA VAL A 416 -11.34 6.95 24.14
C VAL A 416 -10.09 6.78 25.01
N SER A 417 -9.55 7.87 25.57
CA SER A 417 -8.31 7.83 26.37
C SER A 417 -8.41 6.86 27.55
N ARG A 418 -9.57 6.77 28.23
CA ARG A 418 -9.81 5.83 29.34
C ARG A 418 -9.82 4.36 28.91
N LYS A 419 -10.14 4.06 27.65
CA LYS A 419 -10.05 2.69 27.11
C LYS A 419 -8.61 2.32 26.75
N ILE A 420 -7.78 3.31 26.44
CA ILE A 420 -6.34 3.13 26.25
C ILE A 420 -5.68 2.96 27.61
N ASP A 421 -5.81 3.96 28.49
CA ASP A 421 -5.31 3.93 29.86
C ASP A 421 -6.12 4.89 30.75
N LYS A 422 -6.56 4.42 31.92
CA LYS A 422 -7.43 5.21 32.82
C LYS A 422 -6.75 6.41 33.48
N LYS A 423 -5.42 6.40 33.55
CA LYS A 423 -4.61 7.40 34.26
C LYS A 423 -3.79 8.29 33.32
N ALA A 424 -3.76 7.98 32.04
CA ALA A 424 -2.89 8.69 31.12
C ALA A 424 -3.52 9.93 30.50
N SER A 425 -2.68 10.94 30.30
CA SER A 425 -2.89 12.06 29.39
C SER A 425 -2.47 11.65 27.98
N ILE A 426 -3.32 11.91 26.98
CA ILE A 426 -3.02 11.59 25.56
C ILE A 426 -3.40 12.80 24.71
N VAL A 427 -2.46 13.25 23.91
CA VAL A 427 -2.62 14.37 22.96
C VAL A 427 -2.11 13.97 21.61
N TYR A 428 -2.61 14.59 20.55
CA TYR A 428 -2.22 14.28 19.18
C TYR A 428 -2.16 15.54 18.31
N ALA A 429 -1.40 15.45 17.21
CA ALA A 429 -1.46 16.39 16.10
C ALA A 429 -1.43 15.59 14.78
N GLU A 430 -2.17 16.07 13.79
CA GLU A 430 -2.12 15.54 12.41
C GLU A 430 -1.95 16.70 11.44
N LEU A 431 -0.93 16.65 10.58
CA LEU A 431 -0.59 17.71 9.63
C LEU A 431 -0.39 17.16 8.22
N SER A 432 -0.78 17.96 7.22
CA SER A 432 -0.47 17.67 5.82
C SER A 432 1.01 18.01 5.52
N VAL A 433 1.79 16.98 5.21
CA VAL A 433 3.19 17.16 4.77
C VAL A 433 3.27 17.91 3.46
N GLU A 434 2.31 17.70 2.57
CA GLU A 434 2.22 18.40 1.28
C GLU A 434 1.95 19.90 1.48
N ALA A 435 0.97 20.27 2.33
CA ALA A 435 0.66 21.66 2.62
C ALA A 435 1.84 22.37 3.31
N PHE A 436 2.46 21.68 4.28
CA PHE A 436 3.66 22.16 4.95
C PHE A 436 4.84 22.34 3.97
N GLY A 437 5.02 21.40 3.05
CA GLY A 437 6.05 21.47 2.00
C GLY A 437 5.91 22.68 1.08
N ARG A 438 4.67 23.08 0.78
CA ARG A 438 4.34 24.22 -0.09
C ARG A 438 4.54 25.59 0.55
N LEU A 439 4.70 25.66 1.88
CA LEU A 439 5.02 26.92 2.54
C LEU A 439 6.36 27.46 2.02
N ASP A 440 6.39 28.75 1.74
CA ASP A 440 7.63 29.43 1.41
C ASP A 440 8.57 29.43 2.63
N ASN A 441 9.86 29.38 2.39
CA ASN A 441 10.86 29.56 3.44
C ASN A 441 11.11 31.05 3.62
N ALA A 442 10.88 31.57 4.83
CA ALA A 442 11.07 32.99 5.11
C ALA A 442 12.55 33.40 5.16
N GLY A 443 13.47 32.41 5.23
CA GLY A 443 14.88 32.67 5.41
C GLY A 443 15.24 33.08 6.84
N ILE A 444 16.51 33.08 7.13
CA ILE A 444 17.02 33.53 8.44
C ILE A 444 17.42 34.98 8.32
N HIS A 445 16.72 35.85 9.06
CA HIS A 445 17.13 37.23 9.22
C HIS A 445 17.97 37.36 10.49
N TYR A 446 19.24 37.64 10.29
CA TYR A 446 20.13 37.95 11.44
C TYR A 446 19.90 39.41 11.85
N GLU A 447 19.48 39.60 13.10
CA GLU A 447 19.48 40.91 13.76
C GLU A 447 20.56 40.93 14.84
N GLU A 448 21.44 41.93 14.76
CA GLU A 448 22.47 42.13 15.78
C GLU A 448 21.81 42.41 17.12
N ALA A 449 22.29 41.75 18.17
CA ALA A 449 21.80 42.06 19.52
C ALA A 449 22.26 43.45 19.94
N SER A 450 21.38 44.21 20.58
CA SER A 450 21.76 45.53 21.10
C SER A 450 22.90 45.42 22.09
N LYS A 451 23.88 46.30 21.94
CA LYS A 451 25.00 46.49 22.90
C LYS A 451 24.59 47.21 24.17
N TYR A 452 23.41 47.81 24.17
CA TYR A 452 22.86 48.54 25.30
C TYR A 452 21.93 47.68 26.12
N PRO A 453 21.93 47.84 27.47
CA PRO A 453 21.06 47.07 28.34
C PRO A 453 19.58 47.33 28.05
N GLY A 454 18.78 46.24 27.98
CA GLY A 454 17.34 46.34 27.87
C GLY A 454 16.68 46.59 29.23
N MET A 455 15.41 47.06 29.20
CA MET A 455 14.56 47.21 30.37
C MET A 455 13.37 46.24 30.30
N GLU A 456 13.02 45.62 31.42
CA GLU A 456 11.84 44.76 31.50
C GLU A 456 10.73 45.45 32.35
N VAL A 457 9.51 45.36 31.87
CA VAL A 457 8.29 45.86 32.57
C VAL A 457 7.29 44.76 32.62
N ASP A 458 6.73 44.49 33.83
CA ASP A 458 5.69 43.52 34.03
C ASP A 458 4.32 44.25 34.20
N LEU A 459 3.36 43.83 33.37
CA LEU A 459 1.98 44.33 33.47
C LEU A 459 1.06 43.19 33.89
N THR A 460 0.48 43.27 35.07
CA THR A 460 -0.52 42.30 35.53
C THR A 460 -1.90 42.80 35.16
N LEU A 461 -2.58 42.10 34.30
CA LEU A 461 -3.82 42.49 33.65
C LEU A 461 -4.96 41.55 34.05
N ARG A 462 -6.12 42.09 34.42
CA ARG A 462 -7.34 41.32 34.71
C ARG A 462 -7.96 40.86 33.39
N SER A 463 -7.74 39.61 33.02
CA SER A 463 -8.32 39.02 31.81
C SER A 463 -8.33 37.50 31.89
N ASP A 464 -9.38 36.90 31.35
CA ASP A 464 -9.48 35.43 31.20
C ASP A 464 -8.73 34.90 29.99
N CYS A 465 -8.43 35.78 29.01
CA CYS A 465 -7.83 35.44 27.75
C CYS A 465 -6.60 36.31 27.43
N TYR A 466 -5.50 35.69 27.00
CA TYR A 466 -4.28 36.38 26.62
C TYR A 466 -4.35 37.03 25.23
N GLU A 467 -5.11 36.48 24.31
CA GLU A 467 -5.09 36.92 22.91
C GLU A 467 -5.49 38.39 22.68
N PRO A 468 -6.53 38.95 23.35
CA PRO A 468 -6.84 40.39 23.28
C PRO A 468 -5.70 41.26 23.78
N ILE A 469 -4.98 40.82 24.82
CA ILE A 469 -3.80 41.52 25.36
C ILE A 469 -2.68 41.54 24.30
N ARG A 470 -2.36 40.40 23.74
CA ARG A 470 -1.34 40.25 22.72
C ARG A 470 -1.62 41.13 21.50
N GLN A 471 -2.85 41.10 20.99
CA GLN A 471 -3.27 41.92 19.83
C GLN A 471 -3.16 43.42 20.12
N THR A 472 -3.52 43.84 21.32
CA THR A 472 -3.43 45.25 21.70
C THR A 472 -1.98 45.71 21.80
N ILE A 473 -1.11 44.91 22.42
CA ILE A 473 0.33 45.22 22.47
C ILE A 473 0.93 45.29 21.07
N ALA A 474 0.57 44.37 20.19
CA ALA A 474 1.01 44.37 18.81
C ALA A 474 0.50 45.57 18.00
N SER A 475 -0.73 46.07 18.28
CA SER A 475 -1.30 47.25 17.58
C SER A 475 -0.57 48.54 17.90
N VAL A 476 0.06 48.67 19.08
CA VAL A 476 0.92 49.81 19.45
C VAL A 476 2.14 49.95 18.55
N ASN A 477 2.59 48.83 17.99
CA ASN A 477 3.70 48.75 17.01
C ASN A 477 4.95 49.59 17.34
N SER A 478 5.34 49.59 18.62
CA SER A 478 6.52 50.34 19.05
C SER A 478 7.81 49.60 18.73
N PRO A 479 8.78 50.23 18.03
CA PRO A 479 10.08 49.61 17.72
C PRO A 479 10.96 49.33 18.95
N LEU A 480 10.62 49.91 20.08
CA LEU A 480 11.31 49.71 21.34
C LEU A 480 10.93 48.38 22.02
N ILE A 481 9.79 47.79 21.73
CA ILE A 481 9.36 46.52 22.27
C ILE A 481 10.02 45.39 21.44
N LYS A 482 10.95 44.67 22.06
CA LYS A 482 11.67 43.59 21.39
C LYS A 482 11.10 42.21 21.72
N LYS A 483 10.49 42.05 22.88
CA LYS A 483 9.92 40.77 23.29
C LYS A 483 8.69 40.97 24.17
N VAL A 484 7.69 40.13 23.95
CA VAL A 484 6.47 40.05 24.77
C VAL A 484 6.31 38.60 25.20
N ARG A 485 6.17 38.35 26.52
CA ARG A 485 5.92 37.00 27.04
C ARG A 485 4.96 37.02 28.22
N VAL A 486 4.20 35.97 28.37
CA VAL A 486 3.45 35.73 29.60
C VAL A 486 4.45 35.35 30.71
N ALA A 487 4.50 36.12 31.78
CA ALA A 487 5.38 35.88 32.91
C ALA A 487 4.70 35.02 33.98
N ASP A 488 3.39 35.27 34.22
CA ASP A 488 2.59 34.54 35.23
C ASP A 488 1.11 34.54 34.87
N ILE A 489 0.35 33.56 35.36
CA ILE A 489 -1.09 33.48 35.27
C ILE A 489 -1.63 33.17 36.66
N TYR A 490 -2.27 34.14 37.27
CA TYR A 490 -2.86 34.02 38.61
C TYR A 490 -4.37 33.79 38.53
N ASN A 491 -4.83 32.73 39.16
CA ASN A 491 -6.26 32.42 39.32
C ASN A 491 -6.64 32.66 40.80
N GLY A 492 -7.19 33.82 41.10
CA GLY A 492 -7.58 34.21 42.45
C GLY A 492 -9.10 34.28 42.67
N VAL A 493 -9.47 34.59 43.91
CA VAL A 493 -10.90 34.79 44.31
C VAL A 493 -11.56 35.93 43.51
N ASP A 494 -10.75 36.93 43.10
CA ASP A 494 -11.18 38.12 42.35
C ASP A 494 -11.10 37.95 40.82
N GLY A 495 -10.99 36.72 40.34
CA GLY A 495 -10.87 36.40 38.90
C GLY A 495 -9.43 36.10 38.46
N LYS A 496 -9.30 35.87 37.16
CA LYS A 496 -8.01 35.54 36.51
C LYS A 496 -7.25 36.82 36.18
N ALA A 497 -5.95 36.79 36.42
CA ALA A 497 -5.04 37.84 36.01
C ALA A 497 -3.81 37.24 35.26
N ILE A 498 -3.40 37.91 34.20
CA ILE A 498 -2.27 37.51 33.36
C ILE A 498 -1.20 38.58 33.49
N THR A 499 0.01 38.18 33.90
CA THR A 499 1.18 39.05 33.95
C THR A 499 1.95 38.90 32.64
N VAL A 500 2.07 40.00 31.91
CA VAL A 500 2.82 40.06 30.66
C VAL A 500 4.09 40.83 30.87
N ARG A 501 5.21 40.24 30.51
CA ARG A 501 6.53 40.89 30.53
C ARG A 501 6.85 41.46 29.17
N LEU A 502 7.16 42.76 29.15
CA LEU A 502 7.62 43.48 27.97
C LEU A 502 9.12 43.74 28.12
N THR A 503 9.89 43.37 27.10
CA THR A 503 11.35 43.69 27.07
C THR A 503 11.55 44.81 26.05
N PHE A 504 12.08 45.92 26.54
CA PHE A 504 12.39 47.11 25.76
C PHE A 504 13.91 47.18 25.48
N SER A 505 14.31 47.56 24.28
CA SER A 505 15.72 47.79 23.90
C SER A 505 15.79 48.71 22.68
N CYS A 506 16.91 49.43 22.58
CA CYS A 506 17.27 50.26 21.43
C CYS A 506 18.66 49.87 20.94
N MET A 507 18.89 49.96 19.61
CA MET A 507 20.18 49.63 19.00
C MET A 507 21.23 50.74 19.13
N GLU A 508 20.78 51.97 19.38
CA GLU A 508 21.66 53.14 19.32
C GLU A 508 22.09 53.67 20.69
N ARG A 509 21.28 53.42 21.73
CA ARG A 509 21.52 53.93 23.09
C ARG A 509 20.74 53.16 24.16
N THR A 510 21.11 53.39 25.42
CA THR A 510 20.32 52.96 26.58
C THR A 510 19.02 53.77 26.65
N LEU A 511 17.89 53.08 26.85
CA LEU A 511 16.58 53.72 26.98
C LEU A 511 16.47 54.44 28.35
N THR A 512 15.73 55.56 28.38
CA THR A 512 15.39 56.21 29.63
C THR A 512 14.09 55.60 30.20
N ARG A 513 13.86 55.83 31.49
CA ARG A 513 12.67 55.34 32.18
C ARG A 513 11.41 56.00 31.60
N GLU A 514 11.50 57.27 31.23
CA GLU A 514 10.39 58.06 30.69
C GLU A 514 9.97 57.54 29.33
N GLU A 515 10.88 57.11 28.48
CA GLU A 515 10.57 56.54 27.16
C GLU A 515 9.84 55.20 27.26
N VAL A 516 10.31 54.33 28.16
CA VAL A 516 9.65 53.05 28.44
C VAL A 516 8.28 53.27 29.08
N GLN A 517 8.18 54.23 30.00
CA GLN A 517 6.92 54.55 30.64
C GLN A 517 5.89 55.08 29.64
N ALA A 518 6.25 55.96 28.71
CA ALA A 518 5.36 56.51 27.71
C ALA A 518 4.73 55.40 26.82
N VAL A 519 5.51 54.42 26.36
CA VAL A 519 5.02 53.27 25.59
C VAL A 519 4.15 52.37 26.47
N THR A 520 4.51 52.18 27.72
CA THR A 520 3.76 51.36 28.68
C THR A 520 2.39 51.98 28.97
N ASP A 521 2.36 53.31 29.21
CA ASP A 521 1.12 54.05 29.44
C ASP A 521 0.17 54.00 28.23
N GLN A 522 0.73 54.10 27.03
CA GLN A 522 -0.05 53.91 25.80
C GLN A 522 -0.69 52.52 25.74
N ILE A 523 0.09 51.45 25.99
CA ILE A 523 -0.44 50.07 26.03
C ILE A 523 -1.54 49.93 27.06
N ILE A 524 -1.34 50.48 28.28
CA ILE A 524 -2.32 50.43 29.35
C ILE A 524 -3.61 51.14 28.92
N GLY A 525 -3.50 52.34 28.33
CA GLY A 525 -4.65 53.10 27.86
C GLY A 525 -5.47 52.37 26.79
N GLU A 526 -4.81 51.74 25.84
CA GLU A 526 -5.51 50.94 24.82
C GLU A 526 -6.17 49.67 25.40
N LEU A 527 -5.53 49.02 26.38
CA LEU A 527 -6.11 47.87 27.07
C LEU A 527 -7.33 48.26 27.91
N GLU A 528 -7.24 49.37 28.65
CA GLU A 528 -8.38 49.90 29.43
C GLU A 528 -9.54 50.27 28.53
N GLY A 529 -9.28 50.85 27.34
CA GLY A 529 -10.29 51.16 26.34
C GLY A 529 -11.02 49.92 25.82
N LYS A 530 -10.43 48.73 25.95
CA LYS A 530 -11.00 47.42 25.64
C LYS A 530 -11.55 46.68 26.88
N GLY A 531 -11.61 47.34 28.02
CA GLY A 531 -12.14 46.80 29.28
C GLY A 531 -11.16 45.88 30.04
N ILE A 532 -9.88 45.82 29.65
CA ILE A 532 -8.83 45.06 30.33
C ILE A 532 -8.11 45.98 31.31
N GLN A 533 -8.32 45.77 32.58
CA GLN A 533 -7.76 46.64 33.64
C GLN A 533 -6.46 46.11 34.20
N LEU A 534 -5.57 47.03 34.58
CA LEU A 534 -4.37 46.72 35.36
C LEU A 534 -4.79 46.25 36.76
N LYS A 535 -4.23 45.12 37.21
CA LYS A 535 -4.38 44.67 38.59
C LYS A 535 -3.43 45.49 39.47
N LYS A 536 -3.98 46.34 40.31
CA LYS A 536 -3.23 47.07 41.31
C LYS A 536 -2.73 46.17 42.43
#